data_6edb778500fe93efda27270d37a6ff0d
#
_entry.id   6edb778500fe93efda27270d37a6ff0d
#
_cell.length_a   1.000
_cell.length_b   1.000
_cell.length_c   1.000
_cell.angle_alpha   90.00
_cell.angle_beta   90.00
_cell.angle_gamma   90.00
#
_symmetry.space_group_name_H-M   'P 1'
#
loop_
_entity.id
_entity.type
_entity.pdbx_description
1 polymer ?
#
loop_
_entity_poly.entity_id
_entity_poly.type
_entity_poly.pdbx_seq_one_letter_code
_entity_poly.pdbx_strand_id
1 'polypeptide(L)'
;MDEHRDVLKRDYEREKYYGSGVDKSGGSGIISVGSGIMYRKAKVGYVEPMPKKQLHRIEKSFKSQGGLIQYNDETDIYLKSKNAEAITYNEKTILIKQNPGRASVYEELIHATQYRNGENDGSYVSRLNCEIEAQRKLLRNSKAYKLTEAEIKQTKSALQQYENELKAYYEKGGD
;
A
#
# COMPACT_ATOMS: atom_id res chain seq x y z
N MET A 1 -16.47 -19.90 -9.83
CA MET A 1 -15.04 -19.98 -10.17
C MET A 1 -14.33 -18.78 -9.57
N ASP A 2 -13.26 -19.04 -8.88
CA ASP A 2 -12.69 -18.22 -7.81
C ASP A 2 -11.74 -17.17 -8.41
N GLU A 3 -12.27 -15.98 -8.73
CA GLU A 3 -11.47 -14.81 -9.21
C GLU A 3 -10.31 -14.47 -8.26
N HIS A 4 -10.40 -14.95 -7.07
CA HIS A 4 -9.50 -14.80 -5.95
C HIS A 4 -8.15 -15.54 -6.14
N ARG A 5 -8.23 -16.83 -6.58
CA ARG A 5 -7.04 -17.61 -6.91
C ARG A 5 -6.30 -17.06 -8.12
N ASP A 6 -7.03 -16.42 -9.03
CA ASP A 6 -6.44 -15.89 -10.26
C ASP A 6 -5.63 -14.62 -10.05
N VAL A 7 -5.94 -13.78 -9.04
CA VAL A 7 -5.14 -12.59 -8.73
C VAL A 7 -3.80 -13.00 -8.09
N LEU A 8 -3.84 -13.84 -7.07
CA LEU A 8 -2.62 -14.32 -6.39
C LEU A 8 -1.73 -15.16 -7.31
N LYS A 9 -2.34 -15.97 -8.21
CA LYS A 9 -1.61 -16.78 -9.18
C LYS A 9 -0.96 -15.94 -10.28
N ARG A 10 -1.67 -14.93 -10.80
CA ARG A 10 -1.12 -13.99 -11.80
C ARG A 10 0.06 -13.20 -11.25
N ASP A 11 0.03 -12.83 -9.98
CA ASP A 11 1.10 -12.07 -9.35
C ASP A 11 2.32 -12.94 -9.09
N TYR A 12 2.12 -14.18 -8.64
CA TYR A 12 3.20 -15.17 -8.49
C TYR A 12 3.89 -15.47 -9.83
N GLU A 13 3.12 -15.62 -10.91
CA GLU A 13 3.67 -15.83 -12.27
C GLU A 13 4.38 -14.58 -12.79
N ARG A 14 3.87 -13.38 -12.50
CA ARG A 14 4.50 -12.11 -12.87
C ARG A 14 5.86 -11.90 -12.19
N GLU A 15 5.97 -12.20 -10.90
CA GLU A 15 7.25 -12.16 -10.17
C GLU A 15 8.26 -13.18 -10.71
N LYS A 16 7.80 -14.33 -11.18
CA LYS A 16 8.64 -15.38 -11.79
C LYS A 16 9.23 -14.96 -13.14
N TYR A 17 8.50 -14.16 -13.93
CA TYR A 17 8.93 -13.69 -15.25
C TYR A 17 9.75 -12.40 -15.21
N TYR A 18 9.56 -11.53 -14.24
CA TYR A 18 10.24 -10.23 -14.15
C TYR A 18 11.40 -10.18 -13.16
N GLY A 19 11.88 -11.34 -12.74
CA GLY A 19 13.14 -11.54 -12.03
C GLY A 19 13.23 -10.81 -10.70
N SER A 20 13.37 -11.59 -9.65
CA SER A 20 13.80 -11.12 -8.33
C SER A 20 15.18 -10.46 -8.41
N GLY A 21 15.22 -9.19 -8.74
CA GLY A 21 16.39 -8.34 -8.54
C GLY A 21 16.56 -8.10 -7.03
N VAL A 22 16.93 -9.13 -6.29
CA VAL A 22 17.35 -8.97 -4.89
C VAL A 22 18.78 -8.47 -4.91
N ASP A 23 18.93 -7.16 -4.73
CA ASP A 23 20.23 -6.61 -4.37
C ASP A 23 20.57 -7.02 -2.95
N LYS A 24 21.61 -7.84 -2.80
CA LYS A 24 22.09 -8.38 -1.51
C LYS A 24 22.95 -7.38 -0.73
N SER A 25 22.76 -6.09 -0.90
CA SER A 25 23.39 -5.08 -0.05
C SER A 25 22.50 -4.82 1.16
N GLY A 26 22.95 -5.26 2.34
CA GLY A 26 22.28 -5.12 3.62
C GLY A 26 22.00 -3.65 3.99
N GLY A 27 20.84 -3.18 3.62
CA GLY A 27 20.30 -1.88 3.98
C GLY A 27 18.79 -1.95 3.89
N SER A 28 18.12 -1.53 4.94
CA SER A 28 16.68 -1.36 5.11
C SER A 28 15.88 -1.32 3.80
N GLY A 29 15.35 -2.44 3.42
CA GLY A 29 14.22 -2.78 2.58
C GLY A 29 13.72 -1.82 1.50
N ILE A 30 14.47 -1.60 0.45
CA ILE A 30 13.92 -1.12 -0.82
C ILE A 30 13.43 -2.35 -1.57
N ILE A 31 12.13 -2.54 -1.68
CA ILE A 31 11.56 -3.58 -2.52
C ILE A 31 11.68 -3.11 -3.97
N SER A 32 12.30 -3.96 -4.76
CA SER A 32 12.61 -3.88 -6.17
C SER A 32 11.61 -3.10 -7.02
N VAL A 33 12.15 -2.16 -7.73
CA VAL A 33 11.60 -1.44 -8.86
C VAL A 33 11.13 -2.42 -9.94
N GLY A 34 9.87 -2.34 -10.33
CA GLY A 34 9.44 -3.08 -11.52
C GLY A 34 7.93 -3.25 -11.71
N SER A 35 7.11 -3.17 -10.65
CA SER A 35 5.68 -3.49 -10.79
C SER A 35 4.72 -2.30 -10.62
N GLY A 36 5.20 -1.16 -10.15
CA GLY A 36 4.32 -0.03 -9.79
C GLY A 36 3.39 -0.31 -8.61
N ILE A 37 3.49 -1.49 -7.99
CA ILE A 37 2.64 -1.91 -6.88
C ILE A 37 2.97 -1.09 -5.63
N MET A 38 1.93 -0.58 -4.97
CA MET A 38 2.05 0.21 -3.76
C MET A 38 1.83 -0.68 -2.53
N TYR A 39 2.71 -0.56 -1.54
CA TYR A 39 2.71 -1.37 -0.32
C TYR A 39 2.70 -0.51 0.91
N ARG A 40 1.80 -0.82 1.86
CA ARG A 40 1.98 -0.36 3.22
C ARG A 40 2.81 -1.37 3.99
N LYS A 41 4.01 -0.99 4.44
CA LYS A 41 4.91 -1.85 5.23
C LYS A 41 4.26 -2.27 6.55
N ALA A 42 4.48 -3.53 6.95
CA ALA A 42 4.10 -4.02 8.26
C ALA A 42 4.80 -3.20 9.35
N LYS A 43 4.07 -2.84 10.39
CA LYS A 43 4.55 -2.00 11.49
C LYS A 43 4.69 -2.79 12.77
N VAL A 44 5.65 -2.39 13.58
CA VAL A 44 5.81 -2.92 14.93
C VAL A 44 4.83 -2.21 15.86
N GLY A 45 4.04 -2.99 16.60
CA GLY A 45 3.11 -2.47 17.60
C GLY A 45 1.64 -2.73 17.26
N TYR A 46 0.81 -2.53 18.27
CA TYR A 46 -0.63 -2.71 18.15
C TYR A 46 -1.27 -1.54 17.40
N VAL A 47 -2.09 -1.86 16.43
CA VAL A 47 -2.96 -0.90 15.73
C VAL A 47 -4.41 -1.31 16.02
N GLU A 48 -5.22 -0.36 16.48
CA GLU A 48 -6.64 -0.60 16.69
C GLU A 48 -7.33 -0.90 15.36
N PRO A 49 -7.98 -2.07 15.23
CA PRO A 49 -8.66 -2.43 13.99
C PRO A 49 -9.77 -1.45 13.63
N MET A 50 -9.96 -1.22 12.34
CA MET A 50 -11.12 -0.51 11.83
C MET A 50 -12.40 -1.27 12.22
N PRO A 51 -13.46 -0.58 12.70
CA PRO A 51 -14.73 -1.24 12.97
C PRO A 51 -15.28 -1.95 11.73
N LYS A 52 -15.70 -3.21 11.87
CA LYS A 52 -16.20 -4.04 10.75
C LYS A 52 -17.32 -3.35 9.95
N LYS A 53 -18.23 -2.64 10.64
CA LYS A 53 -19.31 -1.88 9.99
C LYS A 53 -18.77 -0.75 9.09
N GLN A 54 -17.66 -0.13 9.47
CA GLN A 54 -17.02 0.91 8.68
C GLN A 54 -16.32 0.29 7.46
N LEU A 55 -15.56 -0.77 7.66
CA LEU A 55 -14.90 -1.52 6.59
C LEU A 55 -15.91 -2.01 5.55
N HIS A 56 -17.00 -2.61 5.99
CA HIS A 56 -18.06 -3.10 5.08
C HIS A 56 -18.70 -1.97 4.24
N ARG A 57 -18.89 -0.77 4.81
CA ARG A 57 -19.39 0.37 4.03
C ARG A 57 -18.39 0.82 2.97
N ILE A 58 -17.10 0.85 3.30
CA ILE A 58 -16.02 1.19 2.36
C ILE A 58 -15.97 0.15 1.25
N GLU A 59 -15.95 -1.14 1.61
CA GLU A 59 -15.96 -2.25 0.65
C GLU A 59 -17.14 -2.15 -0.33
N LYS A 60 -18.35 -1.95 0.19
CA LYS A 60 -19.55 -1.78 -0.63
C LYS A 60 -19.44 -0.59 -1.59
N SER A 61 -18.92 0.55 -1.10
CA SER A 61 -18.70 1.74 -1.93
C SER A 61 -17.63 1.50 -3.01
N PHE A 62 -16.53 0.84 -2.68
CA PHE A 62 -15.48 0.53 -3.64
C PHE A 62 -15.97 -0.49 -4.69
N LYS A 63 -16.71 -1.50 -4.25
CA LYS A 63 -17.34 -2.49 -5.14
C LYS A 63 -18.34 -1.88 -6.12
N SER A 64 -19.12 -0.87 -5.68
CA SER A 64 -20.07 -0.18 -6.57
C SER A 64 -19.36 0.60 -7.69
N GLN A 65 -18.07 0.87 -7.55
CA GLN A 65 -17.21 1.48 -8.55
C GLN A 65 -16.41 0.46 -9.37
N GLY A 66 -16.75 -0.83 -9.26
CA GLY A 66 -16.07 -1.93 -9.94
C GLY A 66 -14.78 -2.39 -9.27
N GLY A 67 -14.56 -2.01 -8.00
CA GLY A 67 -13.39 -2.39 -7.22
C GLY A 67 -13.60 -3.65 -6.38
N LEU A 68 -12.49 -4.23 -5.93
CA LEU A 68 -12.42 -5.38 -5.03
C LEU A 68 -11.47 -5.06 -3.87
N ILE A 69 -11.96 -5.17 -2.64
CA ILE A 69 -11.13 -5.24 -1.45
C ILE A 69 -11.15 -6.68 -0.95
N GLN A 70 -9.97 -7.26 -0.84
CA GLN A 70 -9.80 -8.65 -0.47
C GLN A 70 -9.13 -8.77 0.89
N TYR A 71 -9.72 -9.59 1.77
CA TYR A 71 -9.19 -9.89 3.10
C TYR A 71 -9.68 -11.26 3.57
N ASN A 72 -8.77 -12.22 3.69
CA ASN A 72 -8.99 -13.57 4.18
C ASN A 72 -7.67 -14.18 4.65
N ASP A 73 -7.67 -15.43 5.09
CA ASP A 73 -6.47 -16.12 5.59
C ASP A 73 -5.35 -16.19 4.53
N GLU A 74 -5.69 -16.46 3.27
CA GLU A 74 -4.71 -16.50 2.16
C GLU A 74 -4.09 -15.13 1.93
N THR A 75 -4.91 -14.08 1.99
CA THR A 75 -4.45 -12.68 1.88
C THR A 75 -3.52 -12.33 3.03
N ASP A 76 -3.86 -12.71 4.26
CA ASP A 76 -3.01 -12.45 5.43
C ASP A 76 -1.65 -13.16 5.31
N ILE A 77 -1.62 -14.41 4.83
CA ILE A 77 -0.39 -15.15 4.57
C ILE A 77 0.45 -14.44 3.50
N TYR A 78 -0.18 -14.02 2.41
CA TYR A 78 0.49 -13.31 1.32
C TYR A 78 1.07 -11.97 1.79
N LEU A 79 0.29 -11.13 2.46
CA LEU A 79 0.75 -9.86 3.01
C LEU A 79 1.90 -10.04 4.00
N LYS A 80 1.83 -11.07 4.85
CA LYS A 80 2.93 -11.42 5.77
C LYS A 80 4.21 -11.78 5.02
N SER A 81 4.12 -12.54 3.93
CA SER A 81 5.27 -12.90 3.11
C SER A 81 5.95 -11.68 2.46
N LYS A 82 5.20 -10.62 2.21
CA LYS A 82 5.68 -9.33 1.66
C LYS A 82 6.06 -8.32 2.74
N ASN A 83 5.95 -8.67 4.02
CA ASN A 83 6.09 -7.74 5.14
C ASN A 83 5.21 -6.49 4.98
N ALA A 84 4.00 -6.69 4.51
CA ALA A 84 3.04 -5.63 4.22
C ALA A 84 1.79 -5.70 5.12
N GLU A 85 1.19 -4.55 5.39
CA GLU A 85 -0.13 -4.43 6.02
C GLU A 85 -1.25 -4.45 4.99
N ALA A 86 -0.97 -3.87 3.82
CA ALA A 86 -1.91 -3.75 2.72
C ALA A 86 -1.15 -3.53 1.41
N ILE A 87 -1.83 -3.77 0.29
CA ILE A 87 -1.27 -3.62 -1.07
C ILE A 87 -2.38 -3.14 -2.00
N THR A 88 -2.09 -2.11 -2.79
CA THR A 88 -2.90 -1.73 -3.95
C THR A 88 -2.21 -2.16 -5.24
N TYR A 89 -2.84 -3.06 -5.99
CA TYR A 89 -2.32 -3.54 -7.28
C TYR A 89 -2.61 -2.57 -8.44
N ASN A 90 -3.78 -1.99 -8.42
CA ASN A 90 -4.28 -1.09 -9.47
C ASN A 90 -5.49 -0.31 -8.94
N GLU A 91 -6.14 0.43 -9.82
CA GLU A 91 -7.33 1.26 -9.50
C GLU A 91 -8.54 0.46 -8.98
N LYS A 92 -8.51 -0.87 -9.11
CA LYS A 92 -9.66 -1.75 -8.79
C LYS A 92 -9.37 -2.85 -7.76
N THR A 93 -8.10 -3.09 -7.40
CA THR A 93 -7.75 -4.25 -6.56
C THR A 93 -6.90 -3.85 -5.38
N ILE A 94 -7.43 -4.06 -4.19
CA ILE A 94 -6.78 -3.80 -2.91
C ILE A 94 -6.77 -5.06 -2.06
N LEU A 95 -5.62 -5.40 -1.49
CA LEU A 95 -5.46 -6.44 -0.46
C LEU A 95 -5.21 -5.79 0.89
N ILE A 96 -5.93 -6.21 1.91
CA ILE A 96 -5.73 -5.76 3.30
C ILE A 96 -5.76 -6.94 4.26
N LYS A 97 -5.20 -6.79 5.45
CA LYS A 97 -5.37 -7.78 6.52
C LYS A 97 -6.82 -7.88 6.98
N GLN A 98 -7.21 -9.00 7.57
CA GLN A 98 -8.59 -9.22 8.07
C GLN A 98 -9.00 -8.23 9.17
N ASN A 99 -8.04 -7.74 9.95
CA ASN A 99 -8.26 -6.74 10.99
C ASN A 99 -7.39 -5.49 10.71
N PRO A 100 -7.67 -4.75 9.62
CA PRO A 100 -6.82 -3.66 9.19
C PRO A 100 -6.98 -2.43 10.08
N GLY A 101 -5.91 -1.65 10.24
CA GLY A 101 -6.00 -0.30 10.78
C GLY A 101 -6.71 0.65 9.80
N ARG A 102 -7.22 1.77 10.31
CA ARG A 102 -7.89 2.79 9.48
C ARG A 102 -6.92 3.41 8.47
N ALA A 103 -5.71 3.74 8.93
CA ALA A 103 -4.70 4.31 8.05
C ALA A 103 -4.38 3.38 6.88
N SER A 104 -4.25 2.06 7.10
CA SER A 104 -3.98 1.09 6.03
C SER A 104 -5.09 1.09 4.97
N VAL A 105 -6.36 1.05 5.39
CA VAL A 105 -7.49 1.02 4.45
C VAL A 105 -7.57 2.32 3.63
N TYR A 106 -7.45 3.48 4.28
CA TYR A 106 -7.55 4.76 3.57
C TYR A 106 -6.36 5.05 2.68
N GLU A 107 -5.15 4.61 3.06
CA GLU A 107 -3.96 4.72 2.23
C GLU A 107 -4.13 3.95 0.90
N GLU A 108 -4.61 2.72 0.96
CA GLU A 108 -4.82 1.92 -0.25
C GLU A 108 -5.93 2.49 -1.14
N LEU A 109 -6.97 3.09 -0.57
CA LEU A 109 -7.98 3.81 -1.37
C LEU A 109 -7.40 5.06 -2.06
N ILE A 110 -6.47 5.74 -1.41
CA ILE A 110 -5.73 6.87 -2.02
C ILE A 110 -4.88 6.35 -3.18
N HIS A 111 -4.15 5.26 -2.99
CA HIS A 111 -3.34 4.64 -4.05
C HIS A 111 -4.20 4.16 -5.23
N ALA A 112 -5.35 3.54 -4.98
CA ALA A 112 -6.28 3.17 -6.04
C ALA A 112 -6.76 4.39 -6.85
N THR A 113 -6.95 5.53 -6.19
CA THR A 113 -7.27 6.80 -6.85
C THR A 113 -6.10 7.33 -7.68
N GLN A 114 -4.88 7.27 -7.15
CA GLN A 114 -3.66 7.67 -7.85
C GLN A 114 -3.44 6.82 -9.12
N TYR A 115 -3.66 5.50 -9.04
CA TYR A 115 -3.65 4.63 -10.23
C TYR A 115 -4.69 5.05 -11.27
N ARG A 116 -5.92 5.32 -10.83
CA ARG A 116 -7.01 5.76 -11.72
C ARG A 116 -6.68 7.06 -12.44
N ASN A 117 -5.98 7.96 -11.76
CA ASN A 117 -5.57 9.26 -12.30
C ASN A 117 -4.29 9.19 -13.13
N GLY A 118 -3.61 8.03 -13.22
CA GLY A 118 -2.34 7.89 -13.90
C GLY A 118 -1.17 8.60 -13.18
N GLU A 119 -1.28 8.84 -11.87
CA GLU A 119 -0.26 9.52 -11.07
C GLU A 119 0.97 8.62 -10.82
N ASN A 120 0.80 7.30 -10.90
CA ASN A 120 1.87 6.32 -10.75
C ASN A 120 2.24 5.74 -12.12
N ASP A 121 3.36 6.19 -12.69
CA ASP A 121 3.89 5.72 -13.97
C ASP A 121 4.85 4.53 -13.84
N GLY A 122 5.02 4.00 -12.62
CA GLY A 122 5.90 2.88 -12.31
C GLY A 122 7.35 3.28 -12.04
N SER A 123 7.73 4.55 -12.25
CA SER A 123 9.08 5.03 -11.91
C SER A 123 9.27 5.13 -10.39
N TYR A 124 10.54 5.09 -9.96
CA TYR A 124 10.88 5.21 -8.54
C TYR A 124 10.40 6.56 -7.94
N VAL A 125 10.62 7.64 -8.68
CA VAL A 125 10.25 9.00 -8.25
C VAL A 125 8.74 9.16 -8.20
N SER A 126 8.02 8.70 -9.22
CA SER A 126 6.55 8.72 -9.25
C SER A 126 5.96 7.95 -8.07
N ARG A 127 6.49 6.76 -7.78
CA ARG A 127 6.08 5.97 -6.62
C ARG A 127 6.32 6.72 -5.30
N LEU A 128 7.51 7.30 -5.10
CA LEU A 128 7.79 8.07 -3.88
C LEU A 128 6.86 9.28 -3.73
N ASN A 129 6.58 9.99 -4.83
CA ASN A 129 5.63 11.10 -4.82
C ASN A 129 4.22 10.65 -4.45
N CYS A 130 3.76 9.50 -4.97
CA CYS A 130 2.49 8.89 -4.59
C CYS A 130 2.42 8.55 -3.10
N GLU A 131 3.49 7.96 -2.54
CA GLU A 131 3.58 7.66 -1.11
C GLU A 131 3.53 8.93 -0.25
N ILE A 132 4.34 9.95 -0.59
CA ILE A 132 4.37 11.23 0.11
C ILE A 132 2.99 11.88 0.12
N GLU A 133 2.32 11.93 -1.03
CA GLU A 133 0.99 12.53 -1.12
C GLU A 133 -0.06 11.71 -0.37
N ALA A 134 0.03 10.38 -0.37
CA ALA A 134 -0.85 9.51 0.41
C ALA A 134 -0.72 9.80 1.91
N GLN A 135 0.50 9.86 2.45
CA GLN A 135 0.71 10.19 3.86
C GLN A 135 0.20 11.61 4.19
N ARG A 136 0.42 12.58 3.32
CA ARG A 136 -0.09 13.95 3.50
C ARG A 136 -1.62 13.97 3.50
N LYS A 137 -2.29 13.23 2.60
CA LYS A 137 -3.77 13.11 2.58
C LYS A 137 -4.30 12.46 3.85
N LEU A 138 -3.64 11.40 4.35
CA LEU A 138 -4.00 10.76 5.61
C LEU A 138 -3.95 11.76 6.78
N LEU A 139 -2.88 12.53 6.89
CA LEU A 139 -2.71 13.53 7.97
C LEU A 139 -3.75 14.66 7.88
N ARG A 140 -3.97 15.22 6.69
CA ARG A 140 -4.99 16.27 6.47
C ARG A 140 -6.39 15.80 6.84
N ASN A 141 -6.70 14.53 6.59
CA ASN A 141 -8.02 13.96 6.84
C ASN A 141 -8.08 13.10 8.11
N SER A 142 -7.09 13.16 8.98
CA SER A 142 -6.96 12.28 10.16
C SER A 142 -8.20 12.27 11.04
N LYS A 143 -8.83 13.42 11.23
CA LYS A 143 -10.11 13.57 11.96
C LYS A 143 -11.26 12.84 11.26
N ALA A 144 -11.43 13.06 9.95
CA ALA A 144 -12.50 12.45 9.15
C ALA A 144 -12.34 10.93 9.07
N TYR A 145 -11.12 10.47 8.94
CA TYR A 145 -10.77 9.04 8.91
C TYR A 145 -10.74 8.41 10.30
N LYS A 146 -10.86 9.21 11.36
CA LYS A 146 -10.80 8.78 12.76
C LYS A 146 -9.50 8.00 13.06
N LEU A 147 -8.37 8.48 12.54
CA LEU A 147 -7.07 7.88 12.80
C LEU A 147 -6.74 8.00 14.29
N THR A 148 -6.20 6.91 14.85
CA THR A 148 -5.69 6.91 16.22
C THR A 148 -4.39 7.71 16.32
N GLU A 149 -3.99 8.12 17.52
CA GLU A 149 -2.70 8.80 17.74
C GLU A 149 -1.52 7.95 17.24
N ALA A 150 -1.59 6.63 17.47
CA ALA A 150 -0.59 5.70 16.98
C ALA A 150 -0.49 5.71 15.45
N GLU A 151 -1.62 5.68 14.75
CA GLU A 151 -1.66 5.75 13.28
C GLU A 151 -1.15 7.11 12.77
N ILE A 152 -1.50 8.21 13.41
CA ILE A 152 -0.99 9.55 13.06
C ILE A 152 0.52 9.61 13.24
N LYS A 153 1.06 9.11 14.36
CA LYS A 153 2.50 9.05 14.60
C LYS A 153 3.23 8.22 13.55
N GLN A 154 2.68 7.06 13.22
CA GLN A 154 3.24 6.18 12.18
C GLN A 154 3.20 6.84 10.81
N THR A 155 2.11 7.51 10.44
CA THR A 155 1.96 8.23 9.18
C THR A 155 2.96 9.38 9.06
N LYS A 156 3.19 10.15 10.14
CA LYS A 156 4.24 11.19 10.17
C LYS A 156 5.63 10.60 9.96
N SER A 157 5.94 9.47 10.61
CA SER A 157 7.23 8.80 10.45
C SER A 157 7.42 8.27 9.03
N ALA A 158 6.39 7.70 8.41
CA ALA A 158 6.44 7.23 7.04
C ALA A 158 6.65 8.41 6.06
N LEU A 159 5.93 9.51 6.23
CA LEU A 159 6.10 10.72 5.43
C LEU A 159 7.54 11.21 5.46
N GLN A 160 8.12 11.35 6.65
CA GLN A 160 9.51 11.81 6.80
C GLN A 160 10.49 10.83 6.13
N GLN A 161 10.25 9.53 6.21
CA GLN A 161 11.09 8.54 5.55
C GLN A 161 11.04 8.71 4.03
N TYR A 162 9.85 8.80 3.43
CA TYR A 162 9.72 8.96 1.98
C TYR A 162 10.29 10.28 1.46
N GLU A 163 10.11 11.38 2.21
CA GLU A 163 10.72 12.67 1.86
C GLU A 163 12.26 12.61 1.91
N ASN A 164 12.82 11.91 2.90
CA ASN A 164 14.28 11.70 2.98
C ASN A 164 14.78 10.79 1.83
N GLU A 165 14.03 9.74 1.48
CA GLU A 165 14.38 8.87 0.35
C GLU A 165 14.39 9.64 -0.96
N LEU A 166 13.39 10.48 -1.20
CA LEU A 166 13.31 11.31 -2.41
C LEU A 166 14.45 12.32 -2.48
N LYS A 167 14.76 12.98 -1.35
CA LYS A 167 15.88 13.90 -1.25
C LYS A 167 17.21 13.20 -1.55
N ALA A 168 17.45 12.05 -0.93
CA ALA A 168 18.67 11.26 -1.13
C ALA A 168 18.82 10.76 -2.59
N TYR A 169 17.70 10.50 -3.28
CA TYR A 169 17.71 10.14 -4.70
C TYR A 169 18.27 11.28 -5.55
N TYR A 170 17.77 12.51 -5.37
CA TYR A 170 18.26 13.68 -6.13
C TYR A 170 19.69 14.07 -5.76
N GLU A 171 20.09 13.96 -4.51
CA GLU A 171 21.47 14.23 -4.08
C GLU A 171 22.51 13.28 -4.70
N LYS A 172 22.09 12.06 -5.09
CA LYS A 172 22.94 11.06 -5.77
C LYS A 172 22.93 11.20 -7.30
N GLY A 173 22.36 12.27 -7.85
CA GLY A 173 22.30 12.52 -9.29
C GLY A 173 21.22 11.73 -10.02
N GLY A 174 20.14 11.38 -9.31
CA GLY A 174 18.94 10.84 -9.95
C GLY A 174 18.27 11.92 -10.80
N ASP A 175 18.09 11.62 -12.08
CA ASP A 175 17.32 12.45 -13.02
C ASP A 175 15.82 12.14 -12.94
#